data_10b39aa464aa7fe4e3fc06a87cfbe6fb
#
_entry.id   10b39aa464aa7fe4e3fc06a87cfbe6fb
#
_cell.length_a   1.000
_cell.length_b   1.000
_cell.length_c   1.000
_cell.angle_alpha   90.00
_cell.angle_beta   90.00
_cell.angle_gamma   90.00
#
_symmetry.space_group_name_H-M   'P 1'
#
loop_
_entity.id
_entity.type
_entity.pdbx_description
1 polymer ?
#
loop_
_entity_poly.entity_id
_entity_poly.type
_entity_poly.pdbx_seq_one_letter_code
_entity_poly.pdbx_strand_id
1 'polypeptide(L)'
;MTVIGSPIFSNLLYLLLVVGLWLSALAIVSPGTGVLEALAFFALAGAGLGTLVLPPNGWAVIVLVLGLVFLVLSLRMKWVEIWLGLSAVAFCLGSVFLFRLEEGGPAVHPLLAIVVSLMTLGYFWLAIRKAILAHQMGPTINPALVMNQIGEVRTAIDPIGSVYVAGELWTARAEAPIETGAYVRVREREGLILTVEPIEPSEDELSREGG
;
A
#
# COMPACT_ATOMS: atom_id res chain seq x y z
N MET A 1 -5.79 6.11 46.12
CA MET A 1 -6.18 5.62 44.79
C MET A 1 -4.96 5.68 43.90
N THR A 2 -4.35 4.53 43.61
CA THR A 2 -3.18 4.49 42.74
C THR A 2 -3.64 4.74 41.31
N VAL A 3 -2.97 5.64 40.58
CA VAL A 3 -3.25 6.00 39.17
C VAL A 3 -3.29 4.74 38.29
N ILE A 4 -2.58 3.69 38.67
CA ILE A 4 -2.37 2.42 38.00
C ILE A 4 -3.65 1.55 37.85
N GLY A 5 -4.66 1.75 38.71
CA GLY A 5 -5.97 1.04 38.62
C GLY A 5 -7.09 1.92 38.08
N SER A 6 -6.79 3.12 37.60
CA SER A 6 -7.82 4.04 37.13
C SER A 6 -8.27 3.73 35.70
N PRO A 7 -9.55 3.96 35.36
CA PRO A 7 -10.06 3.84 33.99
C PRO A 7 -9.27 4.71 32.98
N ILE A 8 -8.68 5.81 33.47
CA ILE A 8 -7.86 6.70 32.65
C ILE A 8 -6.58 5.97 32.18
N PHE A 9 -5.93 5.23 33.06
CA PHE A 9 -4.71 4.49 32.70
C PHE A 9 -4.99 3.41 31.65
N SER A 10 -6.08 2.65 31.79
CA SER A 10 -6.49 1.62 30.82
C SER A 10 -6.78 2.24 29.45
N ASN A 11 -7.47 3.37 29.41
CA ASN A 11 -7.77 4.10 28.18
C ASN A 11 -6.52 4.65 27.50
N LEU A 12 -5.58 5.23 28.27
CA LEU A 12 -4.31 5.73 27.73
C LEU A 12 -3.45 4.59 27.20
N LEU A 13 -3.36 3.47 27.91
CA LEU A 13 -2.63 2.29 27.48
C LEU A 13 -3.20 1.70 26.18
N TYR A 14 -4.52 1.65 26.07
CA TYR A 14 -5.21 1.22 24.86
C TYR A 14 -4.90 2.16 23.69
N LEU A 15 -5.01 3.48 23.89
CA LEU A 15 -4.68 4.45 22.83
C LEU A 15 -3.21 4.36 22.41
N LEU A 16 -2.29 4.21 23.37
CA LEU A 16 -0.87 4.08 23.08
C LEU A 16 -0.59 2.83 22.22
N LEU A 17 -1.24 1.72 22.54
CA LEU A 17 -1.14 0.48 21.76
C LEU A 17 -1.68 0.66 20.35
N VAL A 18 -2.88 1.24 20.20
CA VAL A 18 -3.50 1.45 18.88
C VAL A 18 -2.67 2.42 18.03
N VAL A 19 -2.22 3.53 18.60
CA VAL A 19 -1.35 4.50 17.92
C VAL A 19 -0.04 3.84 17.51
N GLY A 20 0.57 3.04 18.36
CA GLY A 20 1.77 2.28 18.04
C GLY A 20 1.57 1.33 16.86
N LEU A 21 0.44 0.61 16.81
CA LEU A 21 0.08 -0.25 15.68
C LEU A 21 -0.16 0.54 14.38
N TRP A 22 -0.82 1.69 14.46
CA TRP A 22 -1.02 2.56 13.30
C TRP A 22 0.29 3.12 12.75
N LEU A 23 1.17 3.60 13.65
CA LEU A 23 2.48 4.09 13.25
C LEU A 23 3.34 2.99 12.64
N SER A 24 3.27 1.76 13.17
CA SER A 24 3.96 0.60 12.59
C SER A 24 3.47 0.29 11.17
N ALA A 25 2.14 0.33 10.97
CA ALA A 25 1.57 0.12 9.64
C ALA A 25 2.00 1.21 8.65
N LEU A 26 2.04 2.48 9.09
CA LEU A 26 2.53 3.60 8.27
C LEU A 26 4.02 3.46 7.96
N ALA A 27 4.85 3.04 8.93
CA ALA A 27 6.29 2.84 8.74
C ALA A 27 6.57 1.75 7.68
N ILE A 28 5.77 0.67 7.65
CA ILE A 28 5.88 -0.39 6.64
C ILE A 28 5.54 0.14 5.23
N VAL A 29 4.54 1.02 5.12
CA VAL A 29 4.10 1.58 3.83
C VAL A 29 5.02 2.69 3.34
N SER A 30 5.65 3.42 4.26
CA SER A 30 6.51 4.58 3.95
C SER A 30 7.88 4.43 4.63
N PRO A 31 8.69 3.46 4.22
CA PRO A 31 9.99 3.21 4.85
C PRO A 31 10.99 4.34 4.56
N GLY A 32 11.94 4.57 5.48
CA GLY A 32 13.10 5.43 5.25
C GLY A 32 13.08 6.79 5.95
N THR A 33 12.01 7.15 6.65
CA THR A 33 12.00 8.41 7.44
C THR A 33 12.73 8.28 8.78
N GLY A 34 12.82 7.05 9.34
CA GLY A 34 13.34 6.77 10.68
C GLY A 34 12.46 7.29 11.82
N VAL A 35 11.69 8.34 11.58
CA VAL A 35 10.84 8.98 12.60
C VAL A 35 9.61 8.14 12.92
N LEU A 36 8.93 7.62 11.91
CA LEU A 36 7.74 6.77 12.11
C LEU A 36 8.11 5.47 12.81
N GLU A 37 9.22 4.86 12.43
CA GLU A 37 9.75 3.64 13.04
C GLU A 37 10.09 3.86 14.52
N ALA A 38 10.77 4.97 14.83
CA ALA A 38 11.12 5.33 16.20
C ALA A 38 9.87 5.59 17.06
N LEU A 39 8.91 6.37 16.55
CA LEU A 39 7.66 6.65 17.27
C LEU A 39 6.83 5.38 17.49
N ALA A 40 6.74 4.50 16.48
CA ALA A 40 6.08 3.20 16.60
C ALA A 40 6.74 2.34 17.67
N PHE A 41 8.07 2.26 17.66
CA PHE A 41 8.83 1.50 18.65
C PHE A 41 8.58 2.00 20.07
N PHE A 42 8.68 3.30 20.33
CA PHE A 42 8.46 3.86 21.67
C PHE A 42 7.00 3.69 22.13
N ALA A 43 6.04 3.85 21.23
CA ALA A 43 4.63 3.65 21.56
C ALA A 43 4.33 2.18 21.90
N LEU A 44 4.83 1.23 21.12
CA LEU A 44 4.65 -0.21 21.38
C LEU A 44 5.44 -0.69 22.60
N ALA A 45 6.66 -0.19 22.79
CA ALA A 45 7.44 -0.49 23.98
C ALA A 45 6.75 0.03 25.25
N GLY A 46 6.24 1.26 25.21
CA GLY A 46 5.46 1.82 26.33
C GLY A 46 4.17 1.05 26.58
N ALA A 47 3.45 0.65 25.52
CA ALA A 47 2.28 -0.21 25.66
C ALA A 47 2.65 -1.58 26.26
N GLY A 48 3.75 -2.19 25.78
CA GLY A 48 4.26 -3.47 26.29
C GLY A 48 4.63 -3.40 27.77
N LEU A 49 5.30 -2.34 28.21
CA LEU A 49 5.58 -2.14 29.63
C LEU A 49 4.29 -1.95 30.44
N GLY A 50 3.29 -1.27 29.88
CA GLY A 50 1.98 -1.13 30.51
C GLY A 50 1.25 -2.44 30.71
N THR A 51 1.45 -3.44 29.86
CA THR A 51 0.83 -4.77 30.00
C THR A 51 1.41 -5.59 31.19
N LEU A 52 2.58 -5.22 31.71
CA LEU A 52 3.13 -5.82 32.93
C LEU A 52 2.31 -5.43 34.16
N VAL A 53 1.70 -4.25 34.09
CA VAL A 53 0.86 -3.71 35.18
C VAL A 53 -0.62 -4.04 34.97
N LEU A 54 -1.07 -3.97 33.72
CA LEU A 54 -2.44 -4.26 33.32
C LEU A 54 -2.44 -5.39 32.27
N PRO A 55 -2.47 -6.66 32.68
CA PRO A 55 -2.33 -7.77 31.76
C PRO A 55 -3.50 -7.86 30.79
N PRO A 56 -3.24 -8.20 29.52
CA PRO A 56 -4.29 -8.35 28.53
C PRO A 56 -5.10 -9.64 28.76
N ASN A 57 -6.37 -9.59 28.39
CA ASN A 57 -7.23 -10.77 28.36
C ASN A 57 -6.93 -11.61 27.10
N GLY A 58 -6.45 -12.84 27.28
CA GLY A 58 -6.11 -13.73 26.18
C GLY A 58 -7.27 -13.96 25.20
N TRP A 59 -8.50 -14.14 25.72
CA TRP A 59 -9.68 -14.30 24.85
C TRP A 59 -10.00 -13.03 24.03
N ALA A 60 -9.82 -11.84 24.62
CA ALA A 60 -10.05 -10.58 23.91
C ALA A 60 -9.03 -10.37 22.78
N VAL A 61 -7.77 -10.75 23.03
CA VAL A 61 -6.74 -10.75 21.98
C VAL A 61 -7.11 -11.71 20.84
N ILE A 62 -7.61 -12.92 21.16
CA ILE A 62 -8.09 -13.86 20.14
C ILE A 62 -9.24 -13.25 19.33
N VAL A 63 -10.19 -12.59 19.98
CA VAL A 63 -11.31 -11.91 19.31
C VAL A 63 -10.82 -10.78 18.40
N LEU A 64 -9.81 -10.01 18.82
CA LEU A 64 -9.18 -8.97 17.96
C LEU A 64 -8.50 -9.58 16.73
N VAL A 65 -7.79 -10.70 16.92
CA VAL A 65 -7.16 -11.42 15.79
C VAL A 65 -8.23 -11.95 14.83
N LEU A 66 -9.33 -12.52 15.35
CA LEU A 66 -10.47 -12.94 14.52
C LEU A 66 -11.09 -11.73 13.77
N GLY A 67 -11.19 -10.59 14.43
CA GLY A 67 -11.65 -9.34 13.79
C GLY A 67 -10.77 -8.96 12.60
N LEU A 68 -9.45 -9.07 12.74
CA LEU A 68 -8.50 -8.84 11.64
C LEU A 68 -8.68 -9.86 10.50
N VAL A 69 -8.88 -11.13 10.83
CA VAL A 69 -9.17 -12.18 9.82
C VAL A 69 -10.45 -11.85 9.06
N PHE A 70 -11.52 -11.46 9.75
CA PHE A 70 -12.78 -11.07 9.11
C PHE A 70 -12.61 -9.82 8.22
N LEU A 71 -11.78 -8.85 8.63
CA LEU A 71 -11.44 -7.70 7.80
C LEU A 71 -10.76 -8.13 6.50
N VAL A 72 -9.78 -9.03 6.56
CA VAL A 72 -9.09 -9.54 5.37
C VAL A 72 -10.04 -10.34 4.49
N LEU A 73 -10.93 -11.15 5.08
CA LEU A 73 -11.94 -11.90 4.35
C LEU A 73 -12.95 -10.99 3.65
N SER A 74 -13.29 -9.84 4.22
CA SER A 74 -14.19 -8.86 3.60
C SER A 74 -13.66 -8.33 2.25
N LEU A 75 -12.34 -8.35 2.05
CA LEU A 75 -11.71 -7.91 0.81
C LEU A 75 -11.69 -8.97 -0.31
N ARG A 76 -11.82 -10.24 0.07
CA ARG A 76 -11.73 -11.37 -0.86
C ARG A 76 -13.08 -12.03 -1.17
N MET A 77 -14.06 -11.91 -0.27
CA MET A 77 -15.33 -12.61 -0.37
C MET A 77 -16.46 -11.74 -0.92
N LYS A 78 -17.44 -12.36 -1.57
CA LYS A 78 -18.58 -11.67 -2.20
C LYS A 78 -19.50 -10.93 -1.21
N TRP A 79 -19.50 -11.31 0.07
CA TRP A 79 -20.39 -10.78 1.12
C TRP A 79 -19.63 -9.80 2.02
N VAL A 80 -19.10 -8.75 1.41
CA VAL A 80 -18.25 -7.72 2.06
C VAL A 80 -18.89 -7.16 3.32
N GLU A 81 -20.18 -6.84 3.28
CA GLU A 81 -20.92 -6.19 4.37
C GLU A 81 -20.99 -7.07 5.62
N ILE A 82 -21.21 -8.38 5.45
CA ILE A 82 -21.30 -9.33 6.57
C ILE A 82 -19.93 -9.47 7.25
N TRP A 83 -18.86 -9.64 6.47
CA TRP A 83 -17.53 -9.79 7.01
C TRP A 83 -17.03 -8.52 7.68
N LEU A 84 -17.35 -7.34 7.13
CA LEU A 84 -17.08 -6.05 7.74
C LEU A 84 -17.85 -5.87 9.06
N GLY A 85 -19.12 -6.25 9.09
CA GLY A 85 -19.95 -6.21 10.30
C GLY A 85 -19.38 -7.11 11.41
N LEU A 86 -19.00 -8.35 11.07
CA LEU A 86 -18.37 -9.29 12.01
C LEU A 86 -17.03 -8.75 12.52
N SER A 87 -16.23 -8.16 11.64
CA SER A 87 -14.98 -7.51 12.01
C SER A 87 -15.21 -6.36 12.98
N ALA A 88 -16.19 -5.48 12.71
CA ALA A 88 -16.53 -4.35 13.57
C ALA A 88 -16.94 -4.82 14.98
N VAL A 89 -17.82 -5.82 15.07
CA VAL A 89 -18.26 -6.39 16.35
C VAL A 89 -17.06 -6.99 17.11
N ALA A 90 -16.22 -7.76 16.41
CA ALA A 90 -15.04 -8.39 17.03
C ALA A 90 -14.05 -7.34 17.53
N PHE A 91 -13.75 -6.29 16.76
CA PHE A 91 -12.88 -5.21 17.20
C PHE A 91 -13.45 -4.44 18.40
N CYS A 92 -14.74 -4.10 18.37
CA CYS A 92 -15.38 -3.41 19.50
C CYS A 92 -15.35 -4.26 20.77
N LEU A 93 -15.76 -5.53 20.69
CA LEU A 93 -15.76 -6.42 21.86
C LEU A 93 -14.33 -6.68 22.37
N GLY A 94 -13.41 -7.02 21.49
CA GLY A 94 -12.01 -7.27 21.86
C GLY A 94 -11.35 -6.03 22.48
N SER A 95 -11.63 -4.82 21.99
CA SER A 95 -11.10 -3.57 22.54
C SER A 95 -11.65 -3.23 23.91
N VAL A 96 -12.96 -3.37 24.13
CA VAL A 96 -13.61 -3.07 25.42
C VAL A 96 -13.04 -3.94 26.53
N PHE A 97 -12.82 -5.23 26.23
CA PHE A 97 -12.35 -6.21 27.21
C PHE A 97 -10.86 -6.55 27.08
N LEU A 98 -10.09 -5.70 26.41
CA LEU A 98 -8.68 -5.97 26.09
C LEU A 98 -7.84 -6.22 27.35
N PHE A 99 -8.05 -5.47 28.40
CA PHE A 99 -7.29 -5.61 29.64
C PHE A 99 -8.12 -6.26 30.76
N ARG A 100 -7.43 -6.93 31.66
CA ARG A 100 -8.03 -7.60 32.81
C ARG A 100 -8.07 -6.65 34.00
N LEU A 101 -9.30 -6.35 34.49
CA LEU A 101 -9.51 -5.70 35.77
C LEU A 101 -9.77 -6.74 36.84
N GLU A 102 -9.28 -6.51 38.07
CA GLU A 102 -9.48 -7.41 39.23
C GLU A 102 -10.97 -7.55 39.58
N GLU A 103 -11.74 -6.47 39.44
CA GLU A 103 -13.18 -6.45 39.72
C GLU A 103 -14.04 -7.05 38.58
N GLY A 104 -13.41 -7.38 37.44
CA GLY A 104 -14.12 -7.76 36.22
C GLY A 104 -14.77 -6.56 35.53
N GLY A 105 -15.23 -6.76 34.28
CA GLY A 105 -15.90 -5.69 33.52
C GLY A 105 -15.04 -5.04 32.43
N PRO A 106 -15.55 -3.99 31.78
CA PRO A 106 -14.88 -3.29 30.69
C PRO A 106 -13.71 -2.46 31.21
N ALA A 107 -12.50 -2.78 30.78
CA ALA A 107 -11.30 -2.04 31.15
C ALA A 107 -11.14 -0.74 30.36
N VAL A 108 -11.54 -0.78 29.09
CA VAL A 108 -11.54 0.39 28.20
C VAL A 108 -12.93 0.97 28.11
N HIS A 109 -13.06 2.28 28.15
CA HIS A 109 -14.37 2.95 28.04
C HIS A 109 -15.07 2.52 26.73
N PRO A 110 -16.31 1.99 26.77
CA PRO A 110 -16.94 1.43 25.59
C PRO A 110 -17.06 2.39 24.40
N LEU A 111 -17.39 3.66 24.67
CA LEU A 111 -17.48 4.68 23.62
C LEU A 111 -16.12 4.90 22.93
N LEU A 112 -15.03 4.96 23.71
CA LEU A 112 -13.69 5.10 23.18
C LEU A 112 -13.31 3.89 22.32
N ALA A 113 -13.58 2.68 22.81
CA ALA A 113 -13.32 1.45 22.08
C ALA A 113 -14.09 1.39 20.75
N ILE A 114 -15.37 1.76 20.74
CA ILE A 114 -16.20 1.80 19.53
C ILE A 114 -15.64 2.80 18.51
N VAL A 115 -15.39 4.05 18.93
CA VAL A 115 -14.90 5.10 18.05
C VAL A 115 -13.56 4.71 17.44
N VAL A 116 -12.60 4.28 18.26
CA VAL A 116 -11.25 3.90 17.81
C VAL A 116 -11.30 2.66 16.91
N SER A 117 -12.14 1.66 17.24
CA SER A 117 -12.31 0.47 16.40
C SER A 117 -12.89 0.81 15.04
N LEU A 118 -13.93 1.65 14.96
CA LEU A 118 -14.52 2.07 13.70
C LEU A 118 -13.54 2.91 12.85
N MET A 119 -12.79 3.82 13.48
CA MET A 119 -11.74 4.58 12.79
C MET A 119 -10.65 3.65 12.24
N THR A 120 -10.20 2.67 13.02
CA THR A 120 -9.20 1.68 12.61
C THR A 120 -9.70 0.85 11.43
N LEU A 121 -10.91 0.32 11.51
CA LEU A 121 -11.54 -0.44 10.44
C LEU A 121 -11.68 0.38 9.15
N GLY A 122 -12.20 1.60 9.24
CA GLY A 122 -12.36 2.50 8.11
C GLY A 122 -11.02 2.81 7.45
N TYR A 123 -10.01 3.13 8.24
CA TYR A 123 -8.67 3.41 7.74
C TYR A 123 -8.05 2.20 7.02
N PHE A 124 -8.02 1.03 7.66
CA PHE A 124 -7.42 -0.16 7.04
C PHE A 124 -8.22 -0.64 5.83
N TRP A 125 -9.55 -0.58 5.87
CA TRP A 125 -10.38 -0.94 4.72
C TRP A 125 -10.08 -0.04 3.50
N LEU A 126 -9.98 1.28 3.72
CA LEU A 126 -9.63 2.23 2.65
C LEU A 126 -8.20 2.02 2.15
N ALA A 127 -7.23 1.82 3.06
CA ALA A 127 -5.83 1.62 2.72
C ALA A 127 -5.63 0.35 1.89
N ILE A 128 -6.21 -0.77 2.32
CA ILE A 128 -6.09 -2.05 1.62
C ILE A 128 -6.82 -1.99 0.27
N ARG A 129 -8.01 -1.39 0.21
CA ARG A 129 -8.74 -1.22 -1.05
C ARG A 129 -7.93 -0.42 -2.06
N LYS A 130 -7.32 0.70 -1.64
CA LYS A 130 -6.44 1.50 -2.50
C LYS A 130 -5.21 0.73 -2.94
N ALA A 131 -4.58 -0.05 -2.06
CA ALA A 131 -3.44 -0.88 -2.38
C ALA A 131 -3.78 -1.95 -3.43
N ILE A 132 -4.92 -2.62 -3.30
CA ILE A 132 -5.40 -3.61 -4.28
C ILE A 132 -5.66 -2.95 -5.64
N LEU A 133 -6.34 -1.78 -5.67
CA LEU A 133 -6.56 -1.04 -6.91
C LEU A 133 -5.24 -0.61 -7.57
N ALA A 134 -4.28 -0.12 -6.78
CA ALA A 134 -2.96 0.28 -7.31
C ALA A 134 -2.20 -0.90 -7.92
N HIS A 135 -2.29 -2.10 -7.35
CA HIS A 135 -1.70 -3.30 -7.93
C HIS A 135 -2.44 -3.82 -9.17
N GLN A 136 -3.73 -3.51 -9.31
CA GLN A 136 -4.52 -3.88 -10.50
C GLN A 136 -4.32 -2.90 -11.66
N MET A 137 -3.93 -1.67 -11.36
CA MET A 137 -3.39 -0.75 -12.37
C MET A 137 -1.98 -1.25 -12.68
N GLY A 138 -1.86 -2.11 -13.71
CA GLY A 138 -0.56 -2.53 -14.24
C GLY A 138 0.30 -1.30 -14.56
N PRO A 139 1.60 -1.46 -14.82
CA PRO A 139 2.45 -0.34 -15.18
C PRO A 139 1.78 0.46 -16.31
N THR A 140 1.67 1.77 -16.11
CA THR A 140 0.97 2.71 -17.00
C THR A 140 1.65 2.84 -18.37
N ILE A 141 2.63 2.01 -18.66
CA ILE A 141 3.22 1.83 -19.98
C ILE A 141 2.19 1.04 -20.81
N ASN A 142 1.27 1.76 -21.44
CA ASN A 142 0.35 1.15 -22.39
C ASN A 142 1.20 0.61 -23.56
N PRO A 143 1.34 -0.71 -23.73
CA PRO A 143 2.17 -1.28 -24.80
C PRO A 143 1.73 -0.81 -26.19
N ALA A 144 0.45 -0.42 -26.31
CA ALA A 144 -0.12 0.08 -27.54
C ALA A 144 0.34 1.51 -27.89
N LEU A 145 0.82 2.30 -26.92
CA LEU A 145 1.27 3.68 -27.17
C LEU A 145 2.59 3.74 -27.91
N VAL A 146 3.42 2.70 -27.89
CA VAL A 146 4.73 2.67 -28.53
C VAL A 146 4.67 1.96 -29.91
N MET A 147 3.65 1.15 -30.13
CA MET A 147 3.47 0.42 -31.40
C MET A 147 3.13 1.37 -32.53
N ASN A 148 3.82 1.22 -33.66
CA ASN A 148 3.66 2.00 -34.87
C ASN A 148 4.03 3.49 -34.71
N GLN A 149 4.63 3.89 -33.60
CA GLN A 149 5.15 5.23 -33.37
C GLN A 149 6.49 5.44 -34.08
N ILE A 150 6.79 6.70 -34.39
CA ILE A 150 8.06 7.12 -34.97
C ILE A 150 8.99 7.48 -33.81
N GLY A 151 10.26 7.12 -33.91
CA GLY A 151 11.29 7.49 -32.97
C GLY A 151 12.59 7.86 -33.63
N GLU A 152 13.45 8.54 -32.89
CA GLU A 152 14.78 8.94 -33.33
C GLU A 152 15.85 8.05 -32.72
N VAL A 153 16.75 7.52 -33.50
CA VAL A 153 17.87 6.71 -33.06
C VAL A 153 18.86 7.58 -32.29
N ARG A 154 19.05 7.30 -31.02
CA ARG A 154 20.01 8.02 -30.15
C ARG A 154 21.38 7.35 -30.10
N THR A 155 21.42 6.05 -30.25
CA THR A 155 22.68 5.28 -30.38
C THR A 155 22.52 4.33 -31.57
N ALA A 156 23.51 4.29 -32.44
CA ALA A 156 23.48 3.43 -33.62
C ALA A 156 23.06 2.00 -33.27
N ILE A 157 22.20 1.41 -34.11
CA ILE A 157 21.64 0.06 -33.91
C ILE A 157 22.44 -0.89 -34.81
N ASP A 158 23.28 -1.76 -34.19
CA ASP A 158 24.05 -2.79 -34.88
C ASP A 158 24.39 -3.96 -33.91
N PRO A 159 23.62 -4.99 -33.75
CA PRO A 159 22.19 -5.15 -33.99
C PRO A 159 21.30 -4.52 -32.89
N ILE A 160 21.91 -3.95 -31.82
CA ILE A 160 21.23 -3.36 -30.68
C ILE A 160 21.72 -1.94 -30.47
N GLY A 161 20.78 -1.02 -30.26
CA GLY A 161 21.05 0.38 -29.96
C GLY A 161 19.95 0.98 -29.08
N SER A 162 19.77 2.30 -29.13
CA SER A 162 18.71 2.99 -28.39
C SER A 162 17.94 3.93 -29.31
N VAL A 163 16.62 3.99 -29.07
CA VAL A 163 15.68 4.85 -29.80
C VAL A 163 14.84 5.66 -28.80
N TYR A 164 14.62 6.92 -29.12
CA TYR A 164 13.74 7.81 -28.37
C TYR A 164 12.35 7.80 -29.01
N VAL A 165 11.36 7.24 -28.30
CA VAL A 165 9.98 7.05 -28.79
C VAL A 165 9.01 7.44 -27.69
N ALA A 166 7.95 8.16 -28.00
CA ALA A 166 6.88 8.53 -27.07
C ALA A 166 7.38 9.15 -25.77
N GLY A 167 8.44 9.98 -25.82
CA GLY A 167 8.98 10.67 -24.64
C GLY A 167 9.98 9.84 -23.81
N GLU A 168 10.28 8.60 -24.20
CA GLU A 168 11.14 7.69 -23.44
C GLU A 168 12.26 7.08 -24.29
N LEU A 169 13.36 6.73 -23.65
CA LEU A 169 14.49 6.05 -24.29
C LEU A 169 14.31 4.52 -24.16
N TRP A 170 14.28 3.83 -25.31
CA TRP A 170 14.09 2.40 -25.42
C TRP A 170 15.30 1.71 -26.02
N THR A 171 15.54 0.47 -25.61
CA THR A 171 16.46 -0.41 -26.30
C THR A 171 15.80 -0.87 -27.60
N ALA A 172 16.50 -0.75 -28.73
CA ALA A 172 16.00 -1.11 -30.03
C ALA A 172 16.89 -2.12 -30.74
N ARG A 173 16.27 -2.97 -31.54
CA ARG A 173 16.92 -3.93 -32.43
C ARG A 173 16.39 -3.70 -33.85
N ALA A 174 17.26 -3.85 -34.84
CA ALA A 174 16.92 -3.79 -36.26
C ALA A 174 17.58 -4.96 -37.02
N GLU A 175 17.02 -5.31 -38.17
CA GLU A 175 17.60 -6.33 -39.07
C GLU A 175 18.83 -5.84 -39.83
N ALA A 176 18.91 -4.52 -40.07
CA ALA A 176 20.04 -3.87 -40.71
C ALA A 176 20.59 -2.77 -39.81
N PRO A 177 21.90 -2.42 -39.91
CA PRO A 177 22.48 -1.32 -39.15
C PRO A 177 21.80 0.00 -39.47
N ILE A 178 21.47 0.78 -38.41
CA ILE A 178 20.82 2.10 -38.52
C ILE A 178 21.70 3.12 -37.80
N GLU A 179 22.03 4.23 -38.44
CA GLU A 179 22.87 5.26 -37.88
C GLU A 179 22.14 6.13 -36.86
N THR A 180 22.93 6.79 -36.00
CA THR A 180 22.39 7.76 -35.03
C THR A 180 21.77 8.96 -35.76
N GLY A 181 20.59 9.40 -35.26
CA GLY A 181 19.83 10.51 -35.83
C GLY A 181 18.84 10.08 -36.91
N ALA A 182 18.85 8.81 -37.35
CA ALA A 182 17.85 8.28 -38.27
C ALA A 182 16.48 8.11 -37.57
N TYR A 183 15.42 8.27 -38.37
CA TYR A 183 14.07 8.01 -37.91
C TYR A 183 13.68 6.57 -38.18
N VAL A 184 12.99 5.98 -37.19
CA VAL A 184 12.55 4.58 -37.22
C VAL A 184 11.10 4.45 -36.79
N ARG A 185 10.43 3.43 -37.29
CA ARG A 185 9.08 3.05 -36.88
C ARG A 185 9.12 1.77 -36.05
N VAL A 186 8.44 1.76 -34.91
CA VAL A 186 8.32 0.58 -34.05
C VAL A 186 7.37 -0.44 -34.69
N ARG A 187 7.87 -1.62 -34.97
CA ARG A 187 7.10 -2.75 -35.55
C ARG A 187 6.60 -3.69 -34.49
N GLU A 188 7.46 -4.02 -33.54
CA GLU A 188 7.15 -5.02 -32.53
C GLU A 188 7.80 -4.64 -31.20
N ARG A 189 7.25 -5.14 -30.11
CA ARG A 189 7.81 -4.98 -28.78
C ARG A 189 7.91 -6.31 -28.07
N GLU A 190 9.12 -6.69 -27.68
CA GLU A 190 9.41 -7.83 -26.83
C GLU A 190 9.94 -7.38 -25.46
N GLY A 191 9.04 -7.25 -24.48
CA GLY A 191 9.41 -6.77 -23.15
C GLY A 191 9.91 -5.32 -23.17
N LEU A 192 11.21 -5.10 -22.97
CA LEU A 192 11.87 -3.79 -22.98
C LEU A 192 12.63 -3.49 -24.29
N ILE A 193 12.58 -4.38 -25.26
CA ILE A 193 13.26 -4.25 -26.55
C ILE A 193 12.21 -3.96 -27.64
N LEU A 194 12.47 -2.94 -28.44
CA LEU A 194 11.67 -2.60 -29.61
C LEU A 194 12.33 -3.14 -30.88
N THR A 195 11.58 -3.78 -31.74
CA THR A 195 12.02 -4.07 -33.11
C THR A 195 11.59 -2.91 -33.98
N VAL A 196 12.58 -2.30 -34.64
CA VAL A 196 12.37 -1.07 -35.43
C VAL A 196 12.82 -1.25 -36.87
N GLU A 197 12.23 -0.46 -37.76
CA GLU A 197 12.64 -0.36 -39.17
C GLU A 197 12.91 1.11 -39.51
N PRO A 198 13.90 1.39 -40.39
CA PRO A 198 14.19 2.75 -40.85
C PRO A 198 13.06 3.29 -41.72
N ILE A 199 12.74 4.56 -41.54
CA ILE A 199 11.76 5.27 -42.34
C ILE A 199 12.29 6.63 -42.74
N GLU A 200 11.82 7.13 -43.87
CA GLU A 200 11.93 8.57 -44.23
C GLU A 200 10.60 9.25 -43.83
N PRO A 201 10.55 9.95 -42.69
CA PRO A 201 9.30 10.52 -42.22
C PRO A 201 8.87 11.66 -43.15
N SER A 202 7.58 11.73 -43.44
CA SER A 202 7.01 12.89 -44.12
C SER A 202 6.90 14.09 -43.16
N GLU A 203 6.97 15.33 -43.66
CA GLU A 203 6.88 16.56 -42.85
C GLU A 203 5.60 16.60 -41.97
N ASP A 204 4.51 16.00 -42.46
CA ASP A 204 3.24 15.87 -41.72
C ASP A 204 3.30 14.92 -40.52
N GLU A 205 4.16 13.92 -40.56
CA GLU A 205 4.33 12.94 -39.45
C GLU A 205 5.17 13.54 -38.31
N LEU A 206 6.18 14.34 -38.60
CA LEU A 206 7.02 15.04 -37.62
C LEU A 206 6.27 16.15 -36.86
N SER A 207 5.31 16.80 -37.50
CA SER A 207 4.54 17.89 -36.89
C SER A 207 3.49 17.39 -35.88
N ARG A 208 3.11 16.13 -35.91
CA ARG A 208 2.12 15.53 -35.00
C ARG A 208 2.71 15.07 -33.67
N GLU A 209 4.01 14.87 -33.57
CA GLU A 209 4.68 14.40 -32.33
C GLU A 209 5.29 15.54 -31.48
N GLY A 210 5.29 16.78 -31.98
CA GLY A 210 5.84 17.98 -31.29
C GLY A 210 4.80 18.83 -30.55
N GLY A 211 3.54 18.39 -30.43
CA GLY A 211 2.44 19.16 -29.85
C GLY A 211 1.95 18.66 -28.48
#